data_be265fc4fc2744b04ec844fea050e14b
#
_entry.id   be265fc4fc2744b04ec844fea050e14b
#
_cell.length_a   1.000
_cell.length_b   1.000
_cell.length_c   1.000
_cell.angle_alpha   90.00
_cell.angle_beta   90.00
_cell.angle_gamma   90.00
#
_symmetry.space_group_name_H-M   'P 1'
#
loop_
_entity.id
_entity.type
_entity.pdbx_description
1 polymer ?
#
loop_
_entity_poly.entity_id
_entity_poly.type
_entity_poly.pdbx_seq_one_letter_code
_entity_poly.pdbx_strand_id
1 'polypeptide(L)'
;MQYANYQPYPYYQNHMQSTQEIKKAHDLKTLQKKSSGLGFYILTYFLSMNIIVVGITFLLTVSTMLNTDISNFDTETLTQYIISKLTSGPVFYYMQIFAAAASATITGLIYLKLSKTHISDCLSVKSVKPAMLIALVLMGMGVSMVSNVAADLVSSNFSLIGIEYSLNMDMSSRSVFENILYVVAIAVTPAFAEEFAFRGILMGSLRKYGNSFAIIVSAVMFGAMHGNIIQIPFAFILGLIFAYIDCKANSIIPSIIIHFINNFYSVIMDILQSQNIVTTRSFYIIYYSIFTAMLVFGVLAFLYIMKKDKNFLSISDTSNVVSLSLKEKIKCFFTSAGTATIVVILILETIIASVAL
;
A
#
# COMPACT_ATOMS: atom_id res chain seq x y z
N MET A 1 -53.90 10.50 34.53
CA MET A 1 -52.99 11.61 34.14
C MET A 1 -52.40 11.29 32.78
N GLN A 2 -52.90 11.93 31.72
CA GLN A 2 -52.36 11.80 30.35
C GLN A 2 -51.06 12.62 30.26
N TYR A 3 -49.95 11.99 29.96
CA TYR A 3 -48.72 12.70 29.60
C TYR A 3 -48.94 13.34 28.23
N ALA A 4 -49.07 14.67 28.19
CA ALA A 4 -49.10 15.45 26.98
C ALA A 4 -47.77 15.25 26.22
N ASN A 5 -47.86 14.75 24.98
CA ASN A 5 -46.75 14.72 24.02
C ASN A 5 -46.27 16.14 23.78
N TYR A 6 -45.15 16.52 24.41
CA TYR A 6 -44.52 17.81 24.23
C TYR A 6 -43.84 17.82 22.85
N GLN A 7 -44.51 18.36 21.87
CA GLN A 7 -43.92 18.64 20.56
C GLN A 7 -43.15 19.97 20.68
N PRO A 8 -41.85 20.00 20.44
CA PRO A 8 -41.12 21.27 20.50
C PRO A 8 -41.63 22.23 19.42
N TYR A 9 -41.72 23.50 19.78
CA TYR A 9 -42.22 24.56 18.88
C TYR A 9 -41.49 24.54 17.53
N PRO A 10 -42.15 24.78 16.39
CA PRO A 10 -41.59 24.77 15.03
C PRO A 10 -40.38 25.68 14.87
N TYR A 11 -40.32 26.79 15.61
CA TYR A 11 -39.20 27.72 15.63
C TYR A 11 -37.86 27.05 16.15
N TYR A 12 -37.94 26.24 17.19
CA TYR A 12 -36.78 25.52 17.73
C TYR A 12 -36.31 24.41 16.79
N GLN A 13 -37.20 23.72 16.10
CA GLN A 13 -36.86 22.69 15.12
C GLN A 13 -36.13 23.31 13.90
N ASN A 14 -36.63 24.43 13.35
CA ASN A 14 -35.96 25.12 12.25
C ASN A 14 -34.58 25.67 12.64
N HIS A 15 -34.44 26.19 13.85
CA HIS A 15 -33.13 26.70 14.33
C HIS A 15 -32.17 25.58 14.57
N MET A 16 -32.56 24.43 15.09
CA MET A 16 -31.74 23.26 15.25
C MET A 16 -31.32 22.65 13.91
N GLN A 17 -32.22 22.57 12.92
CA GLN A 17 -31.89 22.09 11.58
C GLN A 17 -30.91 23.00 10.88
N SER A 18 -31.06 24.31 10.93
CA SER A 18 -30.12 25.27 10.33
C SER A 18 -28.75 25.18 10.97
N THR A 19 -28.63 24.96 12.29
CA THR A 19 -27.38 24.80 13.01
C THR A 19 -26.68 23.49 12.62
N GLN A 20 -27.42 22.40 12.44
CA GLN A 20 -26.88 21.11 11.98
C GLN A 20 -26.36 21.19 10.54
N GLU A 21 -27.09 21.87 9.63
CA GLU A 21 -26.66 22.06 8.25
C GLU A 21 -25.40 22.91 8.15
N ILE A 22 -25.30 23.98 8.93
CA ILE A 22 -24.09 24.81 9.00
C ILE A 22 -22.90 24.00 9.49
N LYS A 23 -23.08 23.19 10.54
CA LYS A 23 -22.03 22.31 11.07
C LYS A 23 -21.62 21.29 10.01
N LYS A 24 -22.55 20.66 9.32
CA LYS A 24 -22.28 19.69 8.26
C LYS A 24 -21.49 20.30 7.10
N ALA A 25 -21.87 21.50 6.67
CA ALA A 25 -21.15 22.23 5.62
C ALA A 25 -19.72 22.57 6.04
N HIS A 26 -19.51 22.99 7.29
CA HIS A 26 -18.19 23.27 7.85
C HIS A 26 -17.32 21.98 7.91
N ASP A 27 -17.89 20.87 8.39
CA ASP A 27 -17.19 19.58 8.50
C ASP A 27 -16.81 19.05 7.12
N LEU A 28 -17.68 19.17 6.11
CA LEU A 28 -17.40 18.83 4.71
C LEU A 28 -16.22 19.65 4.16
N LYS A 29 -16.25 20.97 4.33
CA LYS A 29 -15.17 21.86 3.85
C LYS A 29 -13.82 21.53 4.50
N THR A 30 -13.83 21.23 5.80
CA THR A 30 -12.62 20.86 6.54
C THR A 30 -12.06 19.53 6.07
N LEU A 31 -12.92 18.52 5.90
CA LEU A 31 -12.53 17.23 5.38
C LEU A 31 -12.03 17.32 3.93
N GLN A 32 -12.72 18.09 3.06
CA GLN A 32 -12.34 18.30 1.67
C GLN A 32 -10.94 18.91 1.54
N LYS A 33 -10.63 19.93 2.36
CA LYS A 33 -9.29 20.54 2.39
C LYS A 33 -8.21 19.53 2.81
N LYS A 34 -8.48 18.74 3.86
CA LYS A 34 -7.55 17.70 4.34
C LYS A 34 -7.36 16.60 3.30
N SER A 35 -8.45 16.14 2.69
CA SER A 35 -8.45 15.12 1.64
C SER A 35 -7.67 15.55 0.40
N SER A 36 -7.89 16.79 -0.07
CA SER A 36 -7.13 17.35 -1.19
C SER A 36 -5.63 17.42 -0.89
N GLY A 37 -5.26 17.88 0.32
CA GLY A 37 -3.85 17.91 0.75
C GLY A 37 -3.21 16.53 0.78
N LEU A 38 -3.94 15.50 1.26
CA LEU A 38 -3.47 14.12 1.26
C LEU A 38 -3.39 13.52 -0.16
N GLY A 39 -4.34 13.86 -1.02
CA GLY A 39 -4.29 13.47 -2.43
C GLY A 39 -3.06 14.04 -3.14
N PHE A 40 -2.75 15.33 -2.93
CA PHE A 40 -1.51 15.93 -3.45
C PHE A 40 -0.25 15.33 -2.82
N TYR A 41 -0.29 14.93 -1.57
CA TYR A 41 0.82 14.18 -0.95
C TYR A 41 1.07 12.85 -1.68
N ILE A 42 0.03 12.04 -1.89
CA ILE A 42 0.18 10.77 -2.63
C ILE A 42 0.62 11.02 -4.08
N LEU A 43 0.09 12.06 -4.73
CA LEU A 43 0.53 12.47 -6.07
C LEU A 43 2.02 12.81 -6.09
N THR A 44 2.51 13.62 -5.15
CA THR A 44 3.93 13.98 -5.08
C THR A 44 4.81 12.79 -4.74
N TYR A 45 4.35 11.88 -3.89
CA TYR A 45 5.03 10.62 -3.61
C TYR A 45 5.17 9.78 -4.89
N PHE A 46 4.07 9.56 -5.60
CA PHE A 46 4.05 8.83 -6.87
C PHE A 46 4.97 9.46 -7.93
N LEU A 47 4.81 10.77 -8.17
CA LEU A 47 5.61 11.48 -9.17
C LEU A 47 7.09 11.51 -8.82
N SER A 48 7.46 11.73 -7.55
CA SER A 48 8.87 11.77 -7.13
C SER A 48 9.55 10.42 -7.33
N MET A 49 8.87 9.31 -7.03
CA MET A 49 9.40 7.97 -7.26
C MET A 49 9.69 7.75 -8.76
N ASN A 50 8.72 8.07 -9.63
CA ASN A 50 8.88 7.94 -11.07
C ASN A 50 9.96 8.89 -11.63
N ILE A 51 10.02 10.15 -11.19
CA ILE A 51 11.03 11.11 -11.62
C ILE A 51 12.43 10.65 -11.24
N ILE A 52 12.62 10.11 -10.03
CA ILE A 52 13.91 9.58 -9.59
C ILE A 52 14.33 8.39 -10.45
N VAL A 53 13.42 7.43 -10.68
CA VAL A 53 13.69 6.26 -11.52
C VAL A 53 14.05 6.70 -12.94
N VAL A 54 13.21 7.51 -13.59
CA VAL A 54 13.45 8.00 -14.97
C VAL A 54 14.73 8.82 -15.04
N GLY A 55 14.99 9.70 -14.06
CA GLY A 55 16.21 10.52 -14.05
C GLY A 55 17.49 9.68 -13.93
N ILE A 56 17.51 8.70 -13.02
CA ILE A 56 18.67 7.80 -12.86
C ILE A 56 18.84 6.94 -14.13
N THR A 57 17.74 6.37 -14.64
CA THR A 57 17.73 5.58 -15.89
C THR A 57 18.31 6.38 -17.05
N PHE A 58 17.89 7.64 -17.22
CA PHE A 58 18.43 8.53 -18.25
C PHE A 58 19.94 8.76 -18.09
N LEU A 59 20.41 9.08 -16.88
CA LEU A 59 21.83 9.29 -16.61
C LEU A 59 22.65 8.03 -16.86
N LEU A 60 22.17 6.87 -16.47
CA LEU A 60 22.82 5.59 -16.73
C LEU A 60 22.89 5.25 -18.23
N THR A 61 21.79 5.52 -18.96
CA THR A 61 21.75 5.33 -20.41
C THR A 61 22.80 6.20 -21.10
N VAL A 62 22.84 7.50 -20.78
CA VAL A 62 23.84 8.43 -21.35
C VAL A 62 25.26 7.98 -20.99
N SER A 63 25.50 7.61 -19.72
CA SER A 63 26.81 7.11 -19.29
C SER A 63 27.23 5.83 -20.03
N THR A 64 26.29 4.90 -20.24
CA THR A 64 26.54 3.66 -20.99
C THR A 64 26.87 3.98 -22.44
N MET A 65 26.13 4.86 -23.10
CA MET A 65 26.38 5.27 -24.46
C MET A 65 27.74 5.98 -24.65
N LEU A 66 28.14 6.83 -23.70
CA LEU A 66 29.44 7.52 -23.73
C LEU A 66 30.65 6.60 -23.53
N ASN A 67 30.44 5.50 -22.76
CA ASN A 67 31.54 4.58 -22.41
C ASN A 67 31.57 3.29 -23.26
N THR A 68 30.65 3.13 -24.20
CA THR A 68 30.56 1.95 -25.08
C THR A 68 30.86 2.36 -26.51
N ASP A 69 31.70 1.58 -27.21
CA ASP A 69 31.88 1.74 -28.64
C ASP A 69 30.60 1.25 -29.36
N ILE A 70 29.72 2.19 -29.66
CA ILE A 70 28.44 1.94 -30.31
C ILE A 70 28.53 1.63 -31.79
N SER A 71 29.70 1.82 -32.41
CA SER A 71 29.90 1.62 -33.85
C SER A 71 29.67 0.16 -34.31
N ASN A 72 29.80 -0.77 -33.36
CA ASN A 72 29.63 -2.22 -33.59
C ASN A 72 28.23 -2.76 -33.29
N PHE A 73 27.29 -1.90 -32.89
CA PHE A 73 25.94 -2.29 -32.56
C PHE A 73 24.95 -1.81 -33.61
N ASP A 74 24.03 -2.68 -34.03
CA ASP A 74 22.78 -2.23 -34.63
C ASP A 74 21.84 -1.67 -33.56
N THR A 75 20.78 -0.99 -33.97
CA THR A 75 19.83 -0.33 -33.03
C THR A 75 19.17 -1.29 -32.07
N GLU A 76 18.83 -2.50 -32.50
CA GLU A 76 18.16 -3.51 -31.71
C GLU A 76 19.10 -4.07 -30.63
N THR A 77 20.28 -4.50 -31.03
CA THR A 77 21.33 -5.03 -30.12
C THR A 77 21.77 -3.98 -29.09
N LEU A 78 21.92 -2.71 -29.52
CA LEU A 78 22.25 -1.60 -28.61
C LEU A 78 21.12 -1.38 -27.59
N THR A 79 19.87 -1.41 -28.04
CA THR A 79 18.71 -1.25 -27.15
C THR A 79 18.66 -2.37 -26.12
N GLN A 80 18.82 -3.63 -26.54
CA GLN A 80 18.87 -4.79 -25.62
C GLN A 80 20.04 -4.70 -24.64
N TYR A 81 21.21 -4.28 -25.08
CA TYR A 81 22.37 -4.07 -24.22
C TYR A 81 22.10 -3.00 -23.15
N ILE A 82 21.52 -1.85 -23.53
CA ILE A 82 21.17 -0.79 -22.59
C ILE A 82 20.12 -1.29 -21.60
N ILE A 83 19.05 -1.93 -22.06
CA ILE A 83 18.00 -2.49 -21.19
C ILE A 83 18.62 -3.47 -20.19
N SER A 84 19.47 -4.39 -20.64
CA SER A 84 20.12 -5.35 -19.74
C SER A 84 20.95 -4.66 -18.64
N LYS A 85 21.66 -3.57 -18.98
CA LYS A 85 22.42 -2.77 -18.01
C LYS A 85 21.56 -2.04 -17.00
N LEU A 86 20.35 -1.62 -17.40
CA LEU A 86 19.44 -0.87 -16.57
C LEU A 86 18.57 -1.77 -15.65
N THR A 87 18.27 -3.00 -16.10
CA THR A 87 17.36 -3.92 -15.42
C THR A 87 18.06 -5.03 -14.65
N SER A 88 19.39 -5.12 -14.73
CA SER A 88 20.19 -6.12 -14.05
C SER A 88 21.29 -5.52 -13.18
N GLY A 89 21.79 -6.32 -12.26
CA GLY A 89 22.91 -5.98 -11.41
C GLY A 89 22.61 -5.05 -10.23
N PRO A 90 23.62 -4.74 -9.41
CA PRO A 90 23.45 -3.98 -8.17
C PRO A 90 22.84 -2.59 -8.34
N VAL A 91 23.12 -1.92 -9.46
CA VAL A 91 22.66 -0.53 -9.73
C VAL A 91 21.14 -0.44 -9.81
N PHE A 92 20.49 -1.44 -10.41
CA PHE A 92 19.04 -1.54 -10.45
C PHE A 92 18.42 -1.54 -9.03
N TYR A 93 18.97 -2.36 -8.14
CA TYR A 93 18.47 -2.44 -6.75
C TYR A 93 18.74 -1.17 -5.96
N TYR A 94 19.93 -0.55 -6.12
CA TYR A 94 20.21 0.75 -5.48
C TYR A 94 19.25 1.83 -5.94
N MET A 95 18.90 1.87 -7.22
CA MET A 95 17.92 2.80 -7.76
C MET A 95 16.55 2.59 -7.11
N GLN A 96 16.07 1.35 -7.01
CA GLN A 96 14.78 1.02 -6.38
C GLN A 96 14.75 1.41 -4.89
N ILE A 97 15.79 1.04 -4.14
CA ILE A 97 15.92 1.39 -2.72
C ILE A 97 15.88 2.91 -2.54
N PHE A 98 16.70 3.63 -3.31
CA PHE A 98 16.79 5.08 -3.21
C PHE A 98 15.49 5.77 -3.61
N ALA A 99 14.89 5.38 -4.73
CA ALA A 99 13.64 5.96 -5.20
C ALA A 99 12.52 5.79 -4.18
N ALA A 100 12.31 4.58 -3.65
CA ALA A 100 11.27 4.31 -2.68
C ALA A 100 11.51 5.05 -1.35
N ALA A 101 12.72 4.93 -0.77
CA ALA A 101 13.03 5.54 0.52
C ALA A 101 13.03 7.07 0.45
N ALA A 102 13.67 7.66 -0.57
CA ALA A 102 13.74 9.12 -0.73
C ALA A 102 12.34 9.71 -1.00
N SER A 103 11.56 9.10 -1.90
CA SER A 103 10.22 9.60 -2.20
C SER A 103 9.31 9.57 -0.99
N ALA A 104 9.23 8.47 -0.25
CA ALA A 104 8.40 8.37 0.95
C ALA A 104 8.83 9.39 2.01
N THR A 105 10.15 9.47 2.29
CA THR A 105 10.67 10.34 3.35
C THR A 105 10.52 11.82 3.01
N ILE A 106 11.00 12.24 1.83
CA ILE A 106 11.03 13.65 1.44
C ILE A 106 9.62 14.20 1.29
N THR A 107 8.75 13.50 0.55
CA THR A 107 7.38 13.99 0.35
C THR A 107 6.56 13.95 1.63
N GLY A 108 6.80 12.95 2.49
CA GLY A 108 6.18 12.87 3.80
C GLY A 108 6.56 14.05 4.71
N LEU A 109 7.85 14.38 4.80
CA LEU A 109 8.32 15.52 5.58
C LEU A 109 7.81 16.85 5.03
N ILE A 110 7.78 17.01 3.70
CA ILE A 110 7.20 18.20 3.06
C ILE A 110 5.71 18.33 3.41
N TYR A 111 4.95 17.23 3.27
CA TYR A 111 3.53 17.24 3.63
C TYR A 111 3.30 17.61 5.10
N LEU A 112 4.02 17.00 6.04
CA LEU A 112 3.91 17.29 7.47
C LEU A 112 4.18 18.77 7.77
N LYS A 113 5.23 19.34 7.15
CA LYS A 113 5.59 20.75 7.29
C LYS A 113 4.50 21.68 6.73
N LEU A 114 4.04 21.43 5.49
CA LEU A 114 3.03 22.27 4.83
C LEU A 114 1.65 22.17 5.50
N SER A 115 1.27 20.99 5.95
CA SER A 115 -0.01 20.77 6.65
C SER A 115 0.02 21.16 8.12
N LYS A 116 1.18 21.58 8.65
CA LYS A 116 1.40 21.87 10.08
C LYS A 116 0.94 20.70 10.98
N THR A 117 1.16 19.49 10.53
CA THR A 117 0.78 18.26 11.26
C THR A 117 2.05 17.70 11.93
N HIS A 118 2.00 17.42 13.22
CA HIS A 118 3.12 16.77 13.90
C HIS A 118 3.16 15.29 13.52
N ILE A 119 4.36 14.73 13.40
CA ILE A 119 4.53 13.32 13.06
C ILE A 119 3.86 12.39 14.09
N SER A 120 3.89 12.77 15.37
CA SER A 120 3.23 12.06 16.46
C SER A 120 1.70 11.97 16.34
N ASP A 121 1.08 12.89 15.57
CA ASP A 121 -0.37 12.90 15.35
C ASP A 121 -0.81 11.89 14.28
N CYS A 122 0.15 11.44 13.46
CA CYS A 122 -0.09 10.53 12.35
C CYS A 122 0.54 9.16 12.61
N LEU A 123 1.79 9.14 13.06
CA LEU A 123 2.60 7.95 13.20
C LEU A 123 2.57 7.46 14.65
N SER A 124 1.95 6.32 14.87
CA SER A 124 1.98 5.64 16.17
C SER A 124 2.88 4.41 16.12
N VAL A 125 3.88 4.36 17.00
CA VAL A 125 4.82 3.24 17.16
C VAL A 125 4.75 2.64 18.56
N LYS A 126 3.55 2.59 19.13
CA LYS A 126 3.36 2.03 20.48
C LYS A 126 3.79 0.58 20.54
N SER A 127 4.40 0.22 21.67
CA SER A 127 4.78 -1.16 21.95
C SER A 127 3.54 -2.05 22.04
N VAL A 128 3.57 -3.19 21.37
CA VAL A 128 2.55 -4.24 21.43
C VAL A 128 3.11 -5.39 22.25
N LYS A 129 2.31 -5.98 23.15
CA LYS A 129 2.73 -7.15 23.93
C LYS A 129 3.20 -8.27 22.99
N PRO A 130 4.37 -8.91 23.23
CA PRO A 130 4.97 -9.85 22.27
C PRO A 130 4.02 -10.95 21.80
N ALA A 131 3.28 -11.59 22.71
CA ALA A 131 2.32 -12.65 22.34
C ALA A 131 1.19 -12.14 21.43
N MET A 132 0.72 -10.90 21.65
CA MET A 132 -0.28 -10.29 20.77
C MET A 132 0.31 -9.89 19.44
N LEU A 133 1.54 -9.36 19.41
CA LEU A 133 2.25 -9.01 18.18
C LEU A 133 2.43 -10.25 17.30
N ILE A 134 2.92 -11.35 17.86
CA ILE A 134 3.06 -12.62 17.13
C ILE A 134 1.71 -13.09 16.59
N ALA A 135 0.65 -13.03 17.40
CA ALA A 135 -0.67 -13.44 16.95
C ALA A 135 -1.21 -12.55 15.82
N LEU A 136 -1.03 -11.22 15.91
CA LEU A 136 -1.43 -10.29 14.84
C LEU A 136 -0.64 -10.54 13.55
N VAL A 137 0.67 -10.81 13.65
CA VAL A 137 1.53 -11.12 12.51
C VAL A 137 1.09 -12.44 11.85
N LEU A 138 0.90 -13.50 12.61
CA LEU A 138 0.44 -14.79 12.07
C LEU A 138 -0.94 -14.68 11.44
N MET A 139 -1.87 -13.96 12.05
CA MET A 139 -3.18 -13.70 11.46
C MET A 139 -3.06 -12.92 10.15
N GLY A 140 -2.25 -11.86 10.10
CA GLY A 140 -1.99 -11.08 8.90
C GLY A 140 -1.38 -11.91 7.79
N MET A 141 -0.42 -12.79 8.09
CA MET A 141 0.16 -13.73 7.13
C MET A 141 -0.85 -14.75 6.60
N GLY A 142 -1.76 -15.23 7.46
CA GLY A 142 -2.86 -16.09 7.00
C GLY A 142 -3.76 -15.39 5.97
N VAL A 143 -4.11 -14.13 6.20
CA VAL A 143 -4.88 -13.31 5.23
C VAL A 143 -4.06 -13.06 3.97
N SER A 144 -2.74 -12.83 4.08
CA SER A 144 -1.85 -12.68 2.94
C SER A 144 -1.90 -13.90 2.00
N MET A 145 -1.91 -15.12 2.55
CA MET A 145 -2.04 -16.34 1.74
C MET A 145 -3.38 -16.39 1.00
N VAL A 146 -4.47 -15.99 1.63
CA VAL A 146 -5.79 -15.90 0.95
C VAL A 146 -5.75 -14.83 -0.16
N SER A 147 -5.06 -13.73 0.05
CA SER A 147 -4.91 -12.66 -0.94
C SER A 147 -4.12 -13.13 -2.17
N ASN A 148 -3.12 -13.99 -1.99
CA ASN A 148 -2.38 -14.60 -3.12
C ASN A 148 -3.31 -15.44 -4.00
N VAL A 149 -4.21 -16.24 -3.40
CA VAL A 149 -5.21 -16.99 -4.16
C VAL A 149 -6.12 -16.06 -4.98
N ALA A 150 -6.51 -14.92 -4.42
CA ALA A 150 -7.30 -13.93 -5.15
C ALA A 150 -6.50 -13.33 -6.34
N ALA A 151 -5.21 -13.06 -6.17
CA ALA A 151 -4.34 -12.61 -7.25
C ALA A 151 -4.19 -13.67 -8.35
N ASP A 152 -3.99 -14.94 -7.98
CA ASP A 152 -3.88 -16.06 -8.92
C ASP A 152 -5.17 -16.25 -9.72
N LEU A 153 -6.34 -16.12 -9.07
CA LEU A 153 -7.64 -16.18 -9.75
C LEU A 153 -7.80 -15.02 -10.75
N VAL A 154 -7.40 -13.80 -10.37
CA VAL A 154 -7.45 -12.66 -11.28
C VAL A 154 -6.50 -12.89 -12.45
N SER A 155 -5.25 -13.26 -12.20
CA SER A 155 -4.24 -13.55 -13.23
C SER A 155 -4.72 -14.62 -14.21
N SER A 156 -5.24 -15.74 -13.69
CA SER A 156 -5.75 -16.83 -14.53
C SER A 156 -6.91 -16.42 -15.43
N ASN A 157 -7.79 -15.51 -14.96
CA ASN A 157 -8.89 -15.01 -15.79
C ASN A 157 -8.40 -14.03 -16.86
N PHE A 158 -7.38 -13.19 -16.55
CA PHE A 158 -6.81 -12.29 -17.53
C PHE A 158 -6.00 -13.02 -18.60
N SER A 159 -5.29 -14.10 -18.25
CA SER A 159 -4.59 -14.94 -19.24
C SER A 159 -5.53 -15.58 -20.26
N LEU A 160 -6.79 -15.89 -19.88
CA LEU A 160 -7.79 -16.41 -20.81
C LEU A 160 -8.18 -15.42 -21.94
N ILE A 161 -7.97 -14.12 -21.70
CA ILE A 161 -8.22 -13.07 -22.70
C ILE A 161 -6.93 -12.51 -23.28
N GLY A 162 -5.79 -13.22 -23.09
CA GLY A 162 -4.49 -12.87 -23.68
C GLY A 162 -3.72 -11.77 -22.94
N ILE A 163 -4.13 -11.40 -21.73
CA ILE A 163 -3.39 -10.46 -20.88
C ILE A 163 -2.52 -11.26 -19.90
N GLU A 164 -1.21 -11.31 -20.17
CA GLU A 164 -0.22 -11.96 -19.32
C GLU A 164 0.70 -10.89 -18.73
N TYR A 165 0.85 -10.89 -17.41
CA TYR A 165 1.83 -10.05 -16.74
C TYR A 165 3.08 -10.85 -16.45
N SER A 166 4.14 -10.62 -17.19
CA SER A 166 5.47 -11.16 -16.91
C SER A 166 6.48 -10.02 -16.79
N LEU A 167 7.17 -9.95 -15.67
CA LEU A 167 8.40 -9.16 -15.58
C LEU A 167 9.50 -9.98 -16.26
N ASN A 168 9.78 -9.70 -17.54
CA ASN A 168 10.86 -10.34 -18.29
C ASN A 168 12.23 -9.86 -17.81
N MET A 169 12.58 -10.15 -16.55
CA MET A 169 13.91 -9.92 -16.02
C MET A 169 14.64 -11.26 -15.92
N ASP A 170 15.83 -11.37 -16.53
CA ASP A 170 16.68 -12.54 -16.32
C ASP A 170 17.24 -12.51 -14.89
N MET A 171 16.64 -13.35 -14.05
CA MET A 171 16.96 -13.46 -12.64
C MET A 171 17.87 -14.66 -12.34
N SER A 172 18.26 -15.44 -13.36
CA SER A 172 18.92 -16.73 -13.20
C SER A 172 20.39 -16.61 -12.74
N SER A 173 21.04 -15.47 -13.00
CA SER A 173 22.49 -15.28 -12.81
C SER A 173 22.87 -14.35 -11.64
N ARG A 174 21.94 -14.03 -10.73
CA ARG A 174 22.21 -13.15 -9.58
C ARG A 174 23.24 -13.77 -8.62
N SER A 175 24.24 -12.97 -8.23
CA SER A 175 25.19 -13.30 -7.16
C SER A 175 24.51 -13.27 -5.79
N VAL A 176 25.16 -13.82 -4.77
CA VAL A 176 24.69 -13.74 -3.37
C VAL A 176 24.49 -12.28 -2.94
N PHE A 177 25.39 -11.39 -3.33
CA PHE A 177 25.29 -9.97 -3.03
C PHE A 177 24.06 -9.33 -3.68
N GLU A 178 23.77 -9.63 -4.95
CA GLU A 178 22.57 -9.16 -5.64
C GLU A 178 21.29 -9.72 -5.03
N ASN A 179 21.29 -10.97 -4.56
CA ASN A 179 20.16 -11.53 -3.81
C ASN A 179 19.91 -10.78 -2.49
N ILE A 180 20.96 -10.37 -1.77
CA ILE A 180 20.83 -9.52 -0.57
C ILE A 180 20.23 -8.15 -0.94
N LEU A 181 20.73 -7.52 -2.00
CA LEU A 181 20.18 -6.25 -2.49
C LEU A 181 18.72 -6.39 -2.94
N TYR A 182 18.37 -7.50 -3.58
CA TYR A 182 16.99 -7.82 -3.97
C TYR A 182 16.07 -7.91 -2.75
N VAL A 183 16.49 -8.60 -1.69
CA VAL A 183 15.74 -8.64 -0.42
C VAL A 183 15.55 -7.22 0.14
N VAL A 184 16.61 -6.41 0.15
CA VAL A 184 16.53 -5.04 0.66
C VAL A 184 15.59 -4.18 -0.20
N ALA A 185 15.69 -4.30 -1.53
CA ALA A 185 14.89 -3.49 -2.46
C ALA A 185 13.40 -3.84 -2.43
N ILE A 186 13.06 -5.14 -2.37
CA ILE A 186 11.68 -5.60 -2.57
C ILE A 186 10.98 -5.95 -1.25
N ALA A 187 11.73 -6.33 -0.21
CA ALA A 187 11.10 -6.70 1.06
C ALA A 187 11.30 -5.64 2.16
N VAL A 188 12.53 -5.19 2.40
CA VAL A 188 12.83 -4.27 3.50
C VAL A 188 12.33 -2.87 3.19
N THR A 189 12.77 -2.30 2.07
CA THR A 189 12.49 -0.90 1.72
C THR A 189 11.00 -0.60 1.60
N PRO A 190 10.18 -1.39 0.86
CA PRO A 190 8.74 -1.15 0.77
C PRO A 190 8.04 -1.29 2.13
N ALA A 191 8.40 -2.28 2.96
CA ALA A 191 7.80 -2.46 4.27
C ALA A 191 7.92 -1.23 5.18
N PHE A 192 9.01 -0.46 5.07
CA PHE A 192 9.17 0.79 5.82
C PHE A 192 8.59 2.00 5.07
N ALA A 193 8.94 2.16 3.79
CA ALA A 193 8.56 3.32 3.00
C ALA A 193 7.04 3.44 2.79
N GLU A 194 6.41 2.33 2.41
CA GLU A 194 4.97 2.29 2.13
C GLU A 194 4.14 2.31 3.41
N GLU A 195 4.55 1.58 4.48
CA GLU A 195 3.84 1.68 5.75
C GLU A 195 3.94 3.08 6.35
N PHE A 196 5.08 3.76 6.24
CA PHE A 196 5.21 5.16 6.61
C PHE A 196 4.26 6.05 5.81
N ALA A 197 4.20 5.87 4.48
CA ALA A 197 3.36 6.68 3.62
C ALA A 197 1.86 6.43 3.84
N PHE A 198 1.44 5.17 3.87
CA PHE A 198 0.01 4.82 3.87
C PHE A 198 -0.57 4.67 5.28
N ARG A 199 0.12 4.02 6.22
CA ARG A 199 -0.38 3.82 7.61
C ARG A 199 0.05 4.95 8.51
N GLY A 200 1.26 5.47 8.35
CA GLY A 200 1.72 6.66 9.05
C GLY A 200 0.96 7.89 8.59
N ILE A 201 1.31 8.44 7.43
CA ILE A 201 0.83 9.77 7.01
C ILE A 201 -0.62 9.75 6.56
N LEU A 202 -1.00 8.92 5.58
CA LEU A 202 -2.34 8.95 5.01
C LEU A 202 -3.39 8.51 6.04
N MET A 203 -3.31 7.25 6.51
CA MET A 203 -4.28 6.71 7.47
C MET A 203 -4.26 7.47 8.78
N GLY A 204 -3.08 7.71 9.35
CA GLY A 204 -2.92 8.42 10.62
C GLY A 204 -3.55 9.80 10.60
N SER A 205 -3.39 10.56 9.51
CA SER A 205 -4.04 11.87 9.33
C SER A 205 -5.57 11.78 9.24
N LEU A 206 -6.12 10.65 8.78
CA LEU A 206 -7.56 10.45 8.57
C LEU A 206 -8.27 9.85 9.79
N ARG A 207 -7.55 9.19 10.71
CA ARG A 207 -8.16 8.51 11.89
C ARG A 207 -9.03 9.42 12.73
N LYS A 208 -8.70 10.70 12.85
CA LYS A 208 -9.54 11.68 13.56
C LYS A 208 -10.91 11.92 12.93
N TYR A 209 -11.10 11.51 11.67
CA TYR A 209 -12.38 11.56 10.96
C TYR A 209 -13.15 10.23 11.02
N GLY A 210 -12.58 9.21 11.66
CA GLY A 210 -13.13 7.88 11.87
C GLY A 210 -12.15 6.78 11.40
N ASN A 211 -12.00 5.74 12.23
CA ASN A 211 -11.08 4.64 11.93
C ASN A 211 -11.54 3.84 10.71
N SER A 212 -12.83 3.52 10.58
CA SER A 212 -13.38 2.80 9.42
C SER A 212 -13.12 3.57 8.11
N PHE A 213 -13.32 4.89 8.12
CA PHE A 213 -13.01 5.76 7.00
C PHE A 213 -11.51 5.73 6.63
N ALA A 214 -10.64 5.86 7.62
CA ALA A 214 -9.20 5.89 7.43
C ALA A 214 -8.67 4.54 6.88
N ILE A 215 -9.17 3.40 7.39
CA ILE A 215 -8.83 2.04 6.95
C ILE A 215 -9.19 1.87 5.47
N ILE A 216 -10.45 2.15 5.10
CA ILE A 216 -10.93 1.96 3.72
C ILE A 216 -10.14 2.82 2.74
N VAL A 217 -9.97 4.11 3.06
CA VAL A 217 -9.24 5.03 2.18
C VAL A 217 -7.78 4.62 2.01
N SER A 218 -7.10 4.29 3.13
CA SER A 218 -5.71 3.83 3.08
C SER A 218 -5.54 2.57 2.24
N ALA A 219 -6.45 1.60 2.38
CA ALA A 219 -6.41 0.35 1.62
C ALA A 219 -6.66 0.55 0.13
N VAL A 220 -7.66 1.38 -0.24
CA VAL A 220 -7.95 1.70 -1.65
C VAL A 220 -6.77 2.41 -2.31
N MET A 221 -6.20 3.41 -1.65
CA MET A 221 -5.05 4.13 -2.20
C MET A 221 -3.79 3.27 -2.27
N PHE A 222 -3.57 2.40 -1.28
CA PHE A 222 -2.46 1.44 -1.29
C PHE A 222 -2.58 0.44 -2.45
N GLY A 223 -3.77 -0.13 -2.64
CA GLY A 223 -4.03 -1.02 -3.78
C GLY A 223 -3.83 -0.31 -5.11
N ALA A 224 -4.43 0.86 -5.30
CA ALA A 224 -4.36 1.61 -6.54
C ALA A 224 -2.92 2.03 -6.93
N MET A 225 -2.05 2.30 -5.95
CA MET A 225 -0.65 2.69 -6.19
C MET A 225 0.21 1.59 -6.84
N HIS A 226 -0.26 0.34 -6.87
CA HIS A 226 0.48 -0.75 -7.52
C HIS A 226 0.40 -0.69 -9.06
N GLY A 227 -0.52 0.08 -9.64
CA GLY A 227 -0.59 0.36 -11.08
C GLY A 227 -0.79 -0.87 -11.98
N ASN A 228 -1.03 -2.04 -11.41
CA ASN A 228 -1.16 -3.32 -12.08
C ASN A 228 -2.47 -3.99 -11.70
N ILE A 229 -3.29 -4.29 -12.69
CA ILE A 229 -4.64 -4.83 -12.50
C ILE A 229 -4.68 -6.15 -11.72
N ILE A 230 -3.61 -6.96 -11.82
CA ILE A 230 -3.49 -8.24 -11.09
C ILE A 230 -3.10 -7.98 -9.62
N GLN A 231 -2.23 -7.02 -9.37
CA GLN A 231 -1.75 -6.70 -8.02
C GLN A 231 -2.72 -5.83 -7.21
N ILE A 232 -3.54 -4.99 -7.86
CA ILE A 232 -4.47 -4.08 -7.18
C ILE A 232 -5.39 -4.81 -6.19
N PRO A 233 -6.11 -5.89 -6.53
CA PRO A 233 -6.98 -6.60 -5.60
C PRO A 233 -6.21 -7.21 -4.42
N PHE A 234 -5.06 -7.83 -4.69
CA PHE A 234 -4.17 -8.38 -3.68
C PHE A 234 -3.71 -7.31 -2.69
N ALA A 235 -3.14 -6.22 -3.20
CA ALA A 235 -2.64 -5.12 -2.37
C ALA A 235 -3.77 -4.41 -1.61
N PHE A 236 -4.97 -4.31 -2.18
CA PHE A 236 -6.14 -3.79 -1.48
C PHE A 236 -6.53 -4.65 -0.27
N ILE A 237 -6.59 -5.98 -0.42
CA ILE A 237 -6.91 -6.89 0.69
C ILE A 237 -5.84 -6.82 1.77
N LEU A 238 -4.55 -6.83 1.40
CA LEU A 238 -3.45 -6.61 2.36
C LEU A 238 -3.55 -5.23 3.01
N GLY A 239 -3.87 -4.22 2.22
CA GLY A 239 -4.08 -2.86 2.70
C GLY A 239 -5.14 -2.77 3.79
N LEU A 240 -6.25 -3.48 3.65
CA LEU A 240 -7.32 -3.54 4.63
C LEU A 240 -6.85 -4.20 5.94
N ILE A 241 -6.19 -5.36 5.84
CA ILE A 241 -5.76 -6.07 7.06
C ILE A 241 -4.65 -5.33 7.80
N PHE A 242 -3.68 -4.73 7.10
CA PHE A 242 -2.62 -3.93 7.69
C PHE A 242 -3.20 -2.73 8.44
N ALA A 243 -4.04 -1.94 7.77
CA ALA A 243 -4.70 -0.77 8.36
C ALA A 243 -5.58 -1.16 9.57
N TYR A 244 -6.30 -2.28 9.47
CA TYR A 244 -7.12 -2.80 10.55
C TYR A 244 -6.29 -3.19 11.78
N ILE A 245 -5.24 -3.99 11.57
CA ILE A 245 -4.34 -4.43 12.64
C ILE A 245 -3.69 -3.22 13.33
N ASP A 246 -3.22 -2.25 12.56
CA ASP A 246 -2.56 -1.05 13.09
C ASP A 246 -3.53 -0.16 13.88
N CYS A 247 -4.79 -0.07 13.45
CA CYS A 247 -5.82 0.60 14.23
C CYS A 247 -6.06 -0.10 15.58
N LYS A 248 -6.10 -1.44 15.57
CA LYS A 248 -6.31 -2.24 16.80
C LYS A 248 -5.10 -2.20 17.71
N ALA A 249 -3.91 -2.31 17.18
CA ALA A 249 -2.66 -2.24 17.93
C ALA A 249 -2.30 -0.81 18.37
N ASN A 250 -2.90 0.19 17.72
CA ASN A 250 -2.47 1.59 17.76
C ASN A 250 -0.96 1.74 17.53
N SER A 251 -0.45 1.03 16.52
CA SER A 251 0.97 0.94 16.15
C SER A 251 1.10 0.46 14.72
N ILE A 252 2.06 1.03 13.95
CA ILE A 252 2.38 0.55 12.60
C ILE A 252 3.40 -0.59 12.60
N ILE A 253 3.91 -0.99 13.76
CA ILE A 253 4.89 -2.07 13.87
C ILE A 253 4.36 -3.40 13.33
N PRO A 254 3.11 -3.83 13.63
CA PRO A 254 2.59 -5.07 13.08
C PRO A 254 2.52 -5.09 11.56
N SER A 255 2.05 -4.02 10.91
CA SER A 255 1.96 -3.96 9.45
C SER A 255 3.35 -3.98 8.80
N ILE A 256 4.33 -3.26 9.34
CA ILE A 256 5.72 -3.30 8.85
C ILE A 256 6.25 -4.74 8.87
N ILE A 257 6.04 -5.48 9.98
CA ILE A 257 6.52 -6.86 10.11
C ILE A 257 5.79 -7.79 9.12
N ILE A 258 4.46 -7.68 9.03
CA ILE A 258 3.67 -8.52 8.11
C ILE A 258 4.07 -8.23 6.66
N HIS A 259 4.19 -6.96 6.30
CA HIS A 259 4.59 -6.52 4.97
C HIS A 259 5.99 -7.04 4.61
N PHE A 260 6.95 -6.87 5.52
CA PHE A 260 8.30 -7.41 5.33
C PHE A 260 8.28 -8.92 5.12
N ILE A 261 7.61 -9.69 5.99
CA ILE A 261 7.58 -11.17 5.89
C ILE A 261 6.87 -11.61 4.61
N ASN A 262 5.78 -10.94 4.21
CA ASN A 262 5.07 -11.23 2.96
C ASN A 262 5.98 -11.06 1.73
N ASN A 263 6.65 -9.92 1.64
CA ASN A 263 7.53 -9.62 0.51
C ASN A 263 8.80 -10.47 0.56
N PHE A 264 9.35 -10.72 1.75
CA PHE A 264 10.50 -11.61 1.93
C PHE A 264 10.18 -13.04 1.48
N TYR A 265 9.00 -13.56 1.84
CA TYR A 265 8.52 -14.85 1.37
C TYR A 265 8.49 -14.89 -0.17
N SER A 266 7.91 -13.89 -0.82
CA SER A 266 7.86 -13.81 -2.29
C SER A 266 9.26 -13.78 -2.92
N VAL A 267 10.17 -12.98 -2.36
CA VAL A 267 11.57 -12.87 -2.82
C VAL A 267 12.32 -14.21 -2.67
N ILE A 268 12.17 -14.90 -1.54
CA ILE A 268 12.83 -16.20 -1.34
C ILE A 268 12.27 -17.25 -2.31
N MET A 269 10.96 -17.28 -2.52
CA MET A 269 10.35 -18.22 -3.48
C MET A 269 10.84 -17.93 -4.91
N ASP A 270 10.97 -16.65 -5.29
CA ASP A 270 11.54 -16.27 -6.58
C ASP A 270 13.00 -16.70 -6.73
N ILE A 271 13.86 -16.48 -5.72
CA ILE A 271 15.26 -16.90 -5.72
C ILE A 271 15.38 -18.43 -5.88
N LEU A 272 14.59 -19.20 -5.12
CA LEU A 272 14.60 -20.65 -5.19
C LEU A 272 14.25 -21.18 -6.58
N GLN A 273 13.28 -20.54 -7.24
CA GLN A 273 12.80 -20.94 -8.55
C GLN A 273 13.71 -20.42 -9.68
N SER A 274 14.01 -19.13 -9.72
CA SER A 274 14.75 -18.49 -10.81
C SER A 274 16.18 -18.96 -10.93
N GLN A 275 16.83 -19.27 -9.79
CA GLN A 275 18.20 -19.79 -9.76
C GLN A 275 18.30 -21.32 -9.75
N ASN A 276 17.16 -22.01 -9.93
CA ASN A 276 17.09 -23.47 -9.93
C ASN A 276 17.77 -24.13 -8.70
N ILE A 277 17.68 -23.47 -7.52
CA ILE A 277 18.27 -23.97 -6.27
C ILE A 277 17.61 -25.28 -5.85
N VAL A 278 16.33 -25.42 -6.15
CA VAL A 278 15.53 -26.61 -5.85
C VAL A 278 14.87 -27.14 -7.13
N THR A 279 14.60 -28.44 -7.17
CA THR A 279 13.82 -29.02 -8.26
C THR A 279 12.39 -28.46 -8.25
N THR A 280 11.72 -28.43 -9.39
CA THR A 280 10.31 -28.00 -9.52
C THR A 280 9.40 -28.71 -8.51
N ARG A 281 9.58 -30.02 -8.31
CA ARG A 281 8.83 -30.80 -7.31
C ARG A 281 9.07 -30.31 -5.90
N SER A 282 10.34 -30.08 -5.51
CA SER A 282 10.69 -29.59 -4.18
C SER A 282 10.17 -28.17 -3.96
N PHE A 283 10.22 -27.34 -5.00
CA PHE A 283 9.64 -25.98 -4.96
C PHE A 283 8.16 -26.01 -4.58
N TYR A 284 7.34 -26.78 -5.25
CA TYR A 284 5.91 -26.88 -4.94
C TYR A 284 5.64 -27.47 -3.56
N ILE A 285 6.44 -28.43 -3.12
CA ILE A 285 6.32 -28.99 -1.76
C ILE A 285 6.58 -27.88 -0.72
N ILE A 286 7.65 -27.11 -0.87
CA ILE A 286 8.00 -25.99 0.02
C ILE A 286 6.90 -24.95 0.00
N TYR A 287 6.48 -24.51 -1.20
CA TYR A 287 5.45 -23.50 -1.40
C TYR A 287 4.15 -23.86 -0.69
N TYR A 288 3.58 -25.04 -0.98
CA TYR A 288 2.31 -25.46 -0.38
C TYR A 288 2.43 -25.78 1.10
N SER A 289 3.59 -26.25 1.57
CA SER A 289 3.83 -26.47 3.01
C SER A 289 3.80 -25.15 3.80
N ILE A 290 4.51 -24.13 3.32
CA ILE A 290 4.53 -22.79 3.95
C ILE A 290 3.12 -22.17 3.85
N PHE A 291 2.49 -22.22 2.68
CA PHE A 291 1.15 -21.71 2.45
C PHE A 291 0.15 -22.31 3.46
N THR A 292 0.12 -23.65 3.58
CA THR A 292 -0.77 -24.34 4.50
C THR A 292 -0.45 -24.01 5.96
N ALA A 293 0.83 -23.97 6.33
CA ALA A 293 1.25 -23.62 7.68
C ALA A 293 0.79 -22.19 8.05
N MET A 294 0.96 -21.22 7.16
CA MET A 294 0.54 -19.83 7.41
C MET A 294 -0.97 -19.71 7.54
N LEU A 295 -1.76 -20.46 6.76
CA LEU A 295 -3.22 -20.50 6.93
C LEU A 295 -3.62 -21.09 8.28
N VAL A 296 -3.05 -22.22 8.66
CA VAL A 296 -3.36 -22.89 9.92
C VAL A 296 -2.99 -22.01 11.10
N PHE A 297 -1.75 -21.49 11.13
CA PHE A 297 -1.30 -20.59 12.21
C PHE A 297 -2.07 -19.27 12.21
N GLY A 298 -2.47 -18.75 11.05
CA GLY A 298 -3.32 -17.57 10.95
C GLY A 298 -4.68 -17.76 11.59
N VAL A 299 -5.34 -18.91 11.34
CA VAL A 299 -6.62 -19.26 11.99
C VAL A 299 -6.45 -19.45 13.51
N LEU A 300 -5.43 -20.19 13.95
CA LEU A 300 -5.15 -20.37 15.38
C LEU A 300 -4.86 -19.03 16.08
N ALA A 301 -4.11 -18.15 15.44
CA ALA A 301 -3.82 -16.81 15.95
C ALA A 301 -5.10 -15.96 16.03
N PHE A 302 -5.96 -15.99 15.02
CA PHE A 302 -7.25 -15.32 15.06
C PHE A 302 -8.12 -15.80 16.23
N LEU A 303 -8.23 -17.12 16.44
CA LEU A 303 -8.97 -17.68 17.56
C LEU A 303 -8.36 -17.27 18.91
N TYR A 304 -7.03 -17.22 19.01
CA TYR A 304 -6.34 -16.72 20.20
C TYR A 304 -6.67 -15.25 20.48
N ILE A 305 -6.63 -14.40 19.44
CA ILE A 305 -6.96 -12.97 19.55
C ILE A 305 -8.40 -12.81 20.02
N MET A 306 -9.36 -13.51 19.40
CA MET A 306 -10.78 -13.45 19.77
C MET A 306 -11.04 -13.90 21.21
N LYS A 307 -10.26 -14.85 21.73
CA LYS A 307 -10.32 -15.26 23.13
C LYS A 307 -9.81 -14.17 24.09
N LYS A 308 -8.81 -13.38 23.65
CA LYS A 308 -8.17 -12.33 24.48
C LYS A 308 -8.91 -11.00 24.39
N ASP A 309 -9.45 -10.66 23.21
CA ASP A 309 -10.19 -9.43 22.94
C ASP A 309 -11.50 -9.76 22.19
N LYS A 310 -12.59 -9.90 22.95
CA LYS A 310 -13.92 -10.18 22.37
C LYS A 310 -14.42 -9.07 21.44
N ASN A 311 -13.88 -7.85 21.59
CA ASN A 311 -14.22 -6.68 20.77
C ASN A 311 -13.25 -6.48 19.61
N PHE A 312 -12.39 -7.48 19.33
CA PHE A 312 -11.40 -7.34 18.26
C PHE A 312 -12.04 -6.99 16.91
N LEU A 313 -13.17 -7.59 16.56
CA LEU A 313 -13.87 -7.32 15.28
C LEU A 313 -14.66 -6.00 15.26
N SER A 314 -14.85 -5.33 16.40
CA SER A 314 -15.54 -4.04 16.44
C SER A 314 -14.52 -2.90 16.31
N ILE A 315 -14.76 -1.97 15.41
CA ILE A 315 -13.95 -0.74 15.28
C ILE A 315 -14.66 0.38 16.02
N SER A 316 -13.96 0.98 17.02
CA SER A 316 -14.45 2.20 17.65
C SER A 316 -14.26 3.37 16.68
N ASP A 317 -15.34 3.93 16.21
CA ASP A 317 -15.36 5.01 15.23
C ASP A 317 -15.59 6.36 15.91
N THR A 318 -14.64 6.77 16.77
CA THR A 318 -14.63 8.13 17.32
C THR A 318 -14.25 9.10 16.19
N SER A 319 -15.09 10.08 15.92
CA SER A 319 -14.87 11.02 14.82
C SER A 319 -15.10 12.45 15.29
N ASN A 320 -14.20 13.35 14.90
CA ASN A 320 -14.34 14.79 15.13
C ASN A 320 -15.40 15.44 14.22
N VAL A 321 -15.82 14.72 13.16
CA VAL A 321 -16.86 15.16 12.20
C VAL A 321 -18.09 14.23 12.27
N VAL A 322 -18.74 14.24 13.41
CA VAL A 322 -19.91 13.38 13.71
C VAL A 322 -21.08 13.65 12.77
N SER A 323 -21.14 14.84 12.17
CA SER A 323 -22.21 15.23 11.26
C SER A 323 -22.19 14.48 9.90
N LEU A 324 -21.09 13.82 9.55
CA LEU A 324 -20.89 13.14 8.27
C LEU A 324 -20.97 11.63 8.41
N SER A 325 -21.78 10.98 7.58
CA SER A 325 -21.80 9.53 7.42
C SER A 325 -20.51 9.01 6.75
N LEU A 326 -20.20 7.71 6.91
CA LEU A 326 -19.07 7.08 6.25
C LEU A 326 -19.09 7.28 4.73
N LYS A 327 -20.25 7.13 4.10
CA LYS A 327 -20.45 7.34 2.65
C LYS A 327 -20.10 8.77 2.22
N GLU A 328 -20.53 9.78 2.99
CA GLU A 328 -20.21 11.18 2.71
C GLU A 328 -18.72 11.47 2.86
N LYS A 329 -18.08 10.90 3.87
CA LYS A 329 -16.63 11.03 4.07
C LYS A 329 -15.83 10.42 2.90
N ILE A 330 -16.18 9.19 2.48
CA ILE A 330 -15.56 8.51 1.33
C ILE A 330 -15.76 9.33 0.06
N LYS A 331 -17.00 9.74 -0.22
CA LYS A 331 -17.30 10.60 -1.39
C LYS A 331 -16.47 11.88 -1.35
N CYS A 332 -16.46 12.59 -0.22
CA CYS A 332 -15.68 13.82 -0.04
C CYS A 332 -14.19 13.62 -0.30
N PHE A 333 -13.61 12.50 0.18
CA PHE A 333 -12.22 12.19 -0.06
C PHE A 333 -11.93 12.03 -1.55
N PHE A 334 -12.63 11.14 -2.24
CA PHE A 334 -12.34 10.81 -3.64
C PHE A 334 -12.76 11.89 -4.64
N THR A 335 -13.66 12.82 -4.27
CA THR A 335 -14.01 13.98 -5.11
C THR A 335 -13.22 15.24 -4.79
N SER A 336 -12.31 15.21 -3.80
CA SER A 336 -11.45 16.36 -3.53
C SER A 336 -10.37 16.50 -4.62
N ALA A 337 -9.99 17.74 -4.96
CA ALA A 337 -9.14 18.02 -6.12
C ALA A 337 -7.87 17.18 -6.16
N GLY A 338 -7.07 17.17 -5.08
CA GLY A 338 -5.82 16.39 -5.06
C GLY A 338 -6.03 14.89 -5.21
N THR A 339 -7.06 14.33 -4.52
CA THR A 339 -7.33 12.89 -4.62
C THR A 339 -7.89 12.51 -5.99
N ALA A 340 -8.82 13.31 -6.54
CA ALA A 340 -9.35 13.05 -7.87
C ALA A 340 -8.24 13.07 -8.93
N THR A 341 -7.28 14.01 -8.82
CA THR A 341 -6.13 14.08 -9.73
C THR A 341 -5.29 12.81 -9.68
N ILE A 342 -4.87 12.38 -8.48
CA ILE A 342 -4.03 11.17 -8.39
C ILE A 342 -4.78 9.91 -8.81
N VAL A 343 -6.07 9.78 -8.47
CA VAL A 343 -6.89 8.62 -8.87
C VAL A 343 -6.99 8.51 -10.39
N VAL A 344 -7.22 9.63 -11.09
CA VAL A 344 -7.25 9.64 -12.57
C VAL A 344 -5.90 9.19 -13.14
N ILE A 345 -4.79 9.68 -12.60
CA ILE A 345 -3.43 9.28 -13.03
C ILE A 345 -3.21 7.79 -12.83
N LEU A 346 -3.55 7.24 -11.66
CA LEU A 346 -3.38 5.81 -11.36
C LEU A 346 -4.26 4.92 -12.24
N ILE A 347 -5.47 5.36 -12.58
CA ILE A 347 -6.34 4.65 -13.54
C ILE A 347 -5.69 4.64 -14.93
N LEU A 348 -5.19 5.80 -15.40
CA LEU A 348 -4.53 5.89 -16.71
C LEU A 348 -3.27 5.02 -16.75
N GLU A 349 -2.44 5.05 -15.70
CA GLU A 349 -1.26 4.19 -15.58
C GLU A 349 -1.64 2.70 -15.65
N THR A 350 -2.66 2.29 -14.87
CA THR A 350 -3.14 0.89 -14.88
C THR A 350 -3.62 0.46 -16.27
N ILE A 351 -4.34 1.34 -16.99
CA ILE A 351 -4.80 1.06 -18.36
C ILE A 351 -3.60 0.93 -19.31
N ILE A 352 -2.65 1.87 -19.24
CA ILE A 352 -1.46 1.86 -20.09
C ILE A 352 -0.63 0.59 -19.83
N ALA A 353 -0.39 0.25 -18.56
CA ALA A 353 0.30 -0.96 -18.18
C ALA A 353 -0.40 -2.25 -18.66
N SER A 354 -1.76 -2.25 -18.71
CA SER A 354 -2.52 -3.41 -19.17
C SER A 354 -2.60 -3.53 -20.71
N VAL A 355 -2.36 -2.45 -21.47
CA VAL A 355 -2.37 -2.44 -22.95
C VAL A 355 -0.97 -2.64 -23.53
N ALA A 356 0.07 -2.29 -22.76
CA ALA A 356 1.47 -2.47 -23.17
C ALA A 356 1.98 -3.92 -22.97
N LEU A 357 1.15 -4.78 -22.44
CA LEU A 357 1.37 -6.23 -22.26
C LEU A 357 0.80 -6.99 -23.44
#